data_e8fe91a1aeef075e7bd949e9a99f0fdc
#
_entry.id   e8fe91a1aeef075e7bd949e9a99f0fdc
#
_cell.length_a   1.000
_cell.length_b   1.000
_cell.length_c   1.000
_cell.angle_alpha   90.00
_cell.angle_beta   90.00
_cell.angle_gamma   90.00
#
_symmetry.space_group_name_H-M   'P 1'
#
loop_
_entity.id
_entity.type
_entity.pdbx_description
1 polymer ?
#
loop_
_entity_poly.entity_id
_entity_poly.type
_entity_poly.pdbx_seq_one_letter_code
_entity_poly.pdbx_strand_id
1 'polypeptide(L)'
;MSQPVQAQSFQQAPTKVLVIDDSNTIRRSAEMYLRQAGYEVILAEDGFDALSKIADHQPRLIFVDIMMPRLDGYQTCALIKQNPKLKATPVIMLSSKDGVFDRARGRLAGSDRYLTKPFTKEGLIAAVNEYVGPSSIAS
;
A
#
# COMPACT_ATOMS: atom_id res chain seq x y z
N MET A 1 -4.89 -38.96 -7.04
CA MET A 1 -5.02 -38.39 -6.72
C MET A 1 -5.13 -37.11 -6.72
N SER A 2 -5.55 -36.42 -6.41
CA SER A 2 -5.87 -35.01 -6.32
C SER A 2 -4.73 -34.15 -5.85
N GLN A 3 -3.57 -34.65 -5.94
CA GLN A 3 -2.43 -33.95 -5.41
C GLN A 3 -2.14 -32.63 -6.08
N PRO A 4 -2.23 -32.54 -7.40
CA PRO A 4 -1.99 -31.27 -8.02
C PRO A 4 -2.95 -30.19 -7.54
N VAL A 5 -4.18 -30.58 -7.30
CA VAL A 5 -5.16 -29.63 -6.79
C VAL A 5 -4.77 -29.14 -5.42
N GLN A 6 -4.32 -30.06 -4.58
CA GLN A 6 -3.90 -29.67 -3.24
C GLN A 6 -2.69 -28.76 -3.27
N ALA A 7 -1.73 -29.07 -4.12
CA ALA A 7 -0.57 -28.22 -4.25
C ALA A 7 -1.00 -26.81 -4.65
N GLN A 8 -1.97 -26.70 -5.54
CA GLN A 8 -2.47 -25.41 -5.95
C GLN A 8 -3.22 -24.72 -4.85
N SER A 9 -3.93 -25.46 -4.00
CA SER A 9 -4.67 -24.85 -2.93
C SER A 9 -3.77 -24.22 -1.88
N PHE A 10 -2.51 -24.60 -1.83
CA PHE A 10 -1.55 -23.97 -0.95
C PHE A 10 -0.97 -22.71 -1.55
N GLN A 11 -1.14 -22.51 -2.84
CA GLN A 11 -0.72 -21.28 -3.44
C GLN A 11 -1.75 -20.24 -3.12
N GLN A 12 -1.37 -19.35 -2.28
CA GLN A 12 -2.25 -18.28 -1.92
C GLN A 12 -2.31 -17.26 -3.03
N ALA A 13 -3.44 -16.61 -3.13
CA ALA A 13 -3.54 -15.49 -4.02
C ALA A 13 -2.44 -14.48 -3.67
N PRO A 14 -1.88 -13.80 -4.64
CA PRO A 14 -0.87 -12.78 -4.35
C PRO A 14 -1.39 -11.76 -3.36
N THR A 15 -0.50 -11.31 -2.49
CA THR A 15 -0.83 -10.25 -1.55
C THR A 15 -1.15 -8.98 -2.33
N LYS A 16 -2.28 -8.37 -2.03
CA LYS A 16 -2.72 -7.17 -2.70
C LYS A 16 -2.19 -5.94 -2.00
N VAL A 17 -1.56 -5.06 -2.75
CA VAL A 17 -1.02 -3.80 -2.25
C VAL A 17 -1.67 -2.68 -3.04
N LEU A 18 -2.24 -1.72 -2.33
CA LEU A 18 -2.84 -0.54 -2.96
C LEU A 18 -1.86 0.62 -2.90
N VAL A 19 -1.68 1.30 -4.02
CA VAL A 19 -0.83 2.49 -4.10
C VAL A 19 -1.69 3.67 -4.51
N ILE A 20 -1.75 4.68 -3.65
CA ILE A 20 -2.55 5.89 -3.85
C ILE A 20 -1.61 7.05 -4.05
N ASP A 21 -1.55 7.59 -5.25
CA ASP A 21 -0.67 8.73 -5.56
C ASP A 21 -1.23 9.41 -6.80
N ASP A 22 -1.27 10.75 -6.80
CA ASP A 22 -1.77 11.49 -7.95
C ASP A 22 -0.74 11.57 -9.07
N SER A 23 0.51 11.18 -8.82
CA SER A 23 1.56 11.15 -9.83
C SER A 23 1.52 9.84 -10.59
N ASN A 24 1.31 9.92 -11.90
CA ASN A 24 1.33 8.74 -12.75
C ASN A 24 2.70 8.07 -12.73
N THR A 25 3.77 8.86 -12.69
CA THR A 25 5.13 8.33 -12.66
C THR A 25 5.38 7.51 -11.39
N ILE A 26 4.94 8.02 -10.25
CA ILE A 26 5.12 7.30 -8.98
C ILE A 26 4.29 6.02 -8.98
N ARG A 27 3.04 6.09 -9.43
CA ARG A 27 2.20 4.88 -9.49
C ARG A 27 2.83 3.81 -10.37
N ARG A 28 3.37 4.21 -11.53
CA ARG A 28 3.99 3.27 -12.45
C ARG A 28 5.24 2.63 -11.87
N SER A 29 6.08 3.42 -11.20
CA SER A 29 7.29 2.89 -10.57
C SER A 29 6.94 1.91 -9.47
N ALA A 30 6.00 2.27 -8.61
CA ALA A 30 5.57 1.40 -7.53
C ALA A 30 4.97 0.11 -8.08
N GLU A 31 4.14 0.22 -9.09
CA GLU A 31 3.52 -0.95 -9.71
C GLU A 31 4.58 -1.91 -10.24
N MET A 32 5.55 -1.38 -10.98
CA MET A 32 6.59 -2.22 -11.55
C MET A 32 7.38 -2.95 -10.48
N TYR A 33 7.82 -2.22 -9.46
CA TYR A 33 8.63 -2.80 -8.39
C TYR A 33 7.86 -3.86 -7.62
N LEU A 34 6.62 -3.58 -7.28
CA LEU A 34 5.80 -4.48 -6.49
C LEU A 34 5.43 -5.73 -7.26
N ARG A 35 5.09 -5.59 -8.55
CA ARG A 35 4.79 -6.76 -9.37
C ARG A 35 6.01 -7.64 -9.57
N GLN A 36 7.18 -7.05 -9.73
CA GLN A 36 8.41 -7.82 -9.83
C GLN A 36 8.68 -8.62 -8.56
N ALA A 37 8.21 -8.14 -7.44
CA ALA A 37 8.37 -8.83 -6.16
C ALA A 37 7.26 -9.83 -5.86
N GLY A 38 6.31 -9.99 -6.78
CA GLY A 38 5.27 -11.00 -6.65
C GLY A 38 3.97 -10.53 -6.03
N TYR A 39 3.79 -9.22 -5.87
CA TYR A 39 2.55 -8.68 -5.31
C TYR A 39 1.56 -8.34 -6.41
N GLU A 40 0.28 -8.42 -6.07
CA GLU A 40 -0.77 -7.87 -6.90
C GLU A 40 -0.95 -6.41 -6.53
N VAL A 41 -1.01 -5.53 -7.53
CA VAL A 41 -1.01 -4.10 -7.29
C VAL A 41 -2.32 -3.49 -7.76
N ILE A 42 -2.94 -2.72 -6.88
CA ILE A 42 -4.11 -1.92 -7.19
C ILE A 42 -3.66 -0.46 -7.13
N LEU A 43 -4.07 0.33 -8.10
CA LEU A 43 -3.66 1.73 -8.19
C LEU A 43 -4.87 2.62 -8.01
N ALA A 44 -4.68 3.72 -7.27
CA ALA A 44 -5.68 4.75 -7.14
C ALA A 44 -5.02 6.11 -7.30
N GLU A 45 -5.70 7.04 -7.93
CA GLU A 45 -5.11 8.33 -8.25
C GLU A 45 -5.46 9.42 -7.23
N ASP A 46 -6.40 9.16 -6.35
CA ASP A 46 -6.75 10.09 -5.27
C ASP A 46 -7.42 9.33 -4.14
N GLY A 47 -7.74 10.05 -3.07
CA GLY A 47 -8.33 9.44 -1.88
C GLY A 47 -9.73 8.87 -2.11
N PHE A 48 -10.52 9.51 -2.95
CA PHE A 48 -11.87 9.02 -3.23
C PHE A 48 -11.84 7.75 -4.06
N ASP A 49 -10.98 7.73 -5.09
CA ASP A 49 -10.76 6.53 -5.89
C ASP A 49 -10.26 5.38 -5.01
N ALA A 50 -9.40 5.71 -4.05
CA ALA A 50 -8.87 4.73 -3.11
C ALA A 50 -9.96 4.06 -2.30
N LEU A 51 -10.91 4.83 -1.79
CA LEU A 51 -11.98 4.26 -0.97
C LEU A 51 -12.81 3.25 -1.77
N SER A 52 -13.06 3.56 -3.03
CA SER A 52 -13.75 2.63 -3.92
C SER A 52 -12.94 1.35 -4.15
N LYS A 53 -11.64 1.51 -4.42
CA LYS A 53 -10.76 0.36 -4.67
C LYS A 53 -10.62 -0.52 -3.44
N ILE A 54 -10.58 0.08 -2.26
CA ILE A 54 -10.48 -0.67 -1.02
C ILE A 54 -11.70 -1.55 -0.82
N ALA A 55 -12.89 -1.01 -1.08
CA ALA A 55 -14.12 -1.77 -0.95
C ALA A 55 -14.13 -2.98 -1.88
N ASP A 56 -13.61 -2.80 -3.09
CA ASP A 56 -13.64 -3.86 -4.10
C ASP A 56 -12.54 -4.90 -3.90
N HIS A 57 -11.36 -4.49 -3.44
CA HIS A 57 -10.18 -5.35 -3.49
C HIS A 57 -9.65 -5.79 -2.14
N GLN A 58 -9.95 -5.06 -1.07
CA GLN A 58 -9.50 -5.39 0.30
C GLN A 58 -7.98 -5.62 0.37
N PRO A 59 -7.18 -4.58 0.11
CA PRO A 59 -5.73 -4.74 0.10
C PRO A 59 -5.18 -5.06 1.49
N ARG A 60 -4.03 -5.73 1.51
CA ARG A 60 -3.34 -6.09 2.74
C ARG A 60 -2.38 -5.02 3.21
N LEU A 61 -2.03 -4.08 2.36
CA LEU A 61 -1.14 -2.97 2.68
C LEU A 61 -1.46 -1.80 1.75
N ILE A 62 -1.33 -0.59 2.26
CA ILE A 62 -1.70 0.62 1.51
C ILE A 62 -0.58 1.63 1.58
N PHE A 63 -0.14 2.12 0.42
CA PHE A 63 0.73 3.29 0.31
C PHE A 63 -0.14 4.48 -0.08
N VAL A 64 0.05 5.61 0.58
CA VAL A 64 -0.73 6.80 0.28
C VAL A 64 0.15 8.05 0.24
N ASP A 65 0.07 8.78 -0.87
CA ASP A 65 0.76 10.07 -1.03
C ASP A 65 0.15 11.09 -0.07
N ILE A 66 1.01 11.86 0.59
CA ILE A 66 0.56 12.89 1.52
C ILE A 66 -0.08 14.07 0.77
N MET A 67 0.56 14.51 -0.31
CA MET A 67 0.14 15.72 -1.02
C MET A 67 -0.77 15.37 -2.18
N MET A 68 -2.06 15.38 -1.93
CA MET A 68 -3.06 15.13 -2.97
C MET A 68 -4.15 16.20 -2.87
N PRO A 69 -4.77 16.55 -4.01
CA PRO A 69 -5.84 17.55 -3.99
C PRO A 69 -7.10 16.98 -3.33
N ARG A 70 -7.88 17.87 -2.75
CA ARG A 70 -9.19 17.58 -2.13
C ARG A 70 -9.09 16.76 -0.86
N LEU A 71 -8.55 15.56 -0.94
CA LEU A 71 -8.41 14.66 0.20
C LEU A 71 -6.94 14.28 0.29
N ASP A 72 -6.21 14.87 1.23
CA ASP A 72 -4.78 14.59 1.35
C ASP A 72 -4.52 13.22 1.98
N GLY A 73 -3.25 12.87 2.10
CA GLY A 73 -2.87 11.56 2.62
C GLY A 73 -3.25 11.35 4.07
N TYR A 74 -3.15 12.37 4.90
CA TYR A 74 -3.55 12.26 6.31
C TYR A 74 -5.06 12.01 6.41
N GLN A 75 -5.85 12.75 5.67
CA GLN A 75 -7.30 12.58 5.66
C GLN A 75 -7.70 11.22 5.11
N THR A 76 -7.06 10.79 4.05
CA THR A 76 -7.32 9.48 3.45
C THR A 76 -6.98 8.37 4.44
N CYS A 77 -5.83 8.45 5.08
CA CYS A 77 -5.41 7.47 6.07
C CYS A 77 -6.41 7.41 7.23
N ALA A 78 -6.81 8.56 7.73
CA ALA A 78 -7.77 8.61 8.84
C ALA A 78 -9.09 7.94 8.47
N LEU A 79 -9.58 8.20 7.27
CA LEU A 79 -10.82 7.55 6.80
C LEU A 79 -10.67 6.04 6.69
N ILE A 80 -9.53 5.59 6.17
CA ILE A 80 -9.26 4.15 6.07
C ILE A 80 -9.26 3.52 7.47
N LYS A 81 -8.56 4.14 8.41
CA LYS A 81 -8.41 3.58 9.75
C LYS A 81 -9.69 3.64 10.59
N GLN A 82 -10.63 4.49 10.20
CA GLN A 82 -11.94 4.52 10.87
C GLN A 82 -12.80 3.31 10.54
N ASN A 83 -12.50 2.64 9.44
CA ASN A 83 -13.22 1.43 9.08
C ASN A 83 -12.71 0.27 9.94
N PRO A 84 -13.56 -0.37 10.76
CA PRO A 84 -13.10 -1.45 11.64
C PRO A 84 -12.43 -2.59 10.88
N LYS A 85 -12.82 -2.85 9.65
CA LYS A 85 -12.22 -3.93 8.86
C LYS A 85 -10.81 -3.59 8.40
N LEU A 86 -10.45 -2.31 8.39
CA LEU A 86 -9.15 -1.85 7.88
C LEU A 86 -8.26 -1.31 8.98
N LYS A 87 -8.73 -1.34 10.21
CA LYS A 87 -7.99 -0.76 11.32
C LYS A 87 -6.60 -1.37 11.47
N ALA A 88 -6.48 -2.67 11.20
CA ALA A 88 -5.22 -3.37 11.30
C ALA A 88 -4.41 -3.35 10.00
N THR A 89 -4.96 -2.82 8.92
CA THR A 89 -4.25 -2.78 7.64
C THR A 89 -3.15 -1.72 7.70
N PRO A 90 -1.89 -2.08 7.47
CA PRO A 90 -0.80 -1.11 7.51
C PRO A 90 -0.97 -0.04 6.43
N VAL A 91 -0.76 1.21 6.82
CA VAL A 91 -0.78 2.35 5.91
C VAL A 91 0.57 3.04 5.98
N ILE A 92 1.25 3.13 4.85
CA ILE A 92 2.55 3.76 4.72
C ILE A 92 2.38 5.04 3.91
N MET A 93 2.77 6.17 4.51
CA MET A 93 2.66 7.47 3.84
C MET A 93 3.82 7.67 2.89
N LEU A 94 3.55 8.20 1.71
CA LEU A 94 4.59 8.55 0.74
C LEU A 94 4.83 10.05 0.83
N SER A 95 6.03 10.43 1.27
CA SER A 95 6.40 11.82 1.50
C SER A 95 7.41 12.26 0.45
N SER A 96 7.22 13.43 -0.15
CA SER A 96 8.19 13.92 -1.12
C SER A 96 9.50 14.30 -0.41
N LYS A 97 10.59 14.25 -1.17
CA LYS A 97 11.90 14.55 -0.64
C LYS A 97 11.96 15.95 -0.05
N ASP A 98 11.30 16.90 -0.69
CA ASP A 98 11.28 18.30 -0.25
C ASP A 98 10.09 18.61 0.66
N GLY A 99 9.25 17.61 0.90
CA GLY A 99 8.09 17.80 1.75
C GLY A 99 8.43 17.58 3.21
N VAL A 100 7.57 18.07 4.08
CA VAL A 100 7.71 17.89 5.51
C VAL A 100 6.63 16.90 5.95
N PHE A 101 7.07 15.72 6.34
CA PHE A 101 6.16 14.76 6.93
C PHE A 101 5.92 15.15 8.40
N ASP A 102 4.68 15.40 8.73
CA ASP A 102 4.31 15.68 10.10
C ASP A 102 4.04 14.37 10.83
N ARG A 103 5.00 13.95 11.63
CA ARG A 103 4.90 12.67 12.34
C ARG A 103 3.71 12.64 13.30
N ALA A 104 3.42 13.75 13.94
CA ALA A 104 2.29 13.82 14.85
C ALA A 104 0.97 13.65 14.09
N ARG A 105 0.80 14.35 12.96
CA ARG A 105 -0.38 14.19 12.15
C ARG A 105 -0.49 12.77 11.59
N GLY A 106 0.64 12.19 11.19
CA GLY A 106 0.65 10.81 10.72
C GLY A 106 0.16 9.85 11.78
N ARG A 107 0.65 9.99 13.00
CA ARG A 107 0.21 9.12 14.10
C ARG A 107 -1.27 9.32 14.41
N LEU A 108 -1.73 10.55 14.43
CA LEU A 108 -3.14 10.85 14.67
C LEU A 108 -4.03 10.25 13.58
N ALA A 109 -3.56 10.25 12.35
CA ALA A 109 -4.29 9.64 11.24
C ALA A 109 -4.24 8.11 11.29
N GLY A 110 -3.33 7.54 12.07
CA GLY A 110 -3.19 6.10 12.18
C GLY A 110 -2.20 5.48 11.23
N SER A 111 -1.32 6.28 10.60
CA SER A 111 -0.33 5.71 9.70
C SER A 111 0.72 4.93 10.49
N ASP A 112 1.25 3.89 9.87
CA ASP A 112 2.19 2.99 10.51
C ASP A 112 3.63 3.37 10.21
N ARG A 113 3.86 4.04 9.09
CA ARG A 113 5.20 4.38 8.65
C ARG A 113 5.12 5.40 7.52
N TYR A 114 6.25 6.01 7.19
CA TYR A 114 6.38 6.82 5.98
C TYR A 114 7.60 6.40 5.17
N LEU A 115 7.56 6.68 3.87
CA LEU A 115 8.64 6.39 2.94
C LEU A 115 8.82 7.62 2.05
N THR A 116 10.07 8.03 1.84
CA THR A 116 10.36 9.23 1.06
C THR A 116 10.37 8.92 -0.44
N LYS A 117 9.80 9.81 -1.23
CA LYS A 117 9.85 9.75 -2.69
C LYS A 117 10.98 10.63 -3.20
N PRO A 118 11.69 10.23 -4.24
CA PRO A 118 11.59 8.96 -4.94
C PRO A 118 12.15 7.82 -4.11
N PHE A 119 11.52 6.67 -4.20
CA PHE A 119 11.98 5.48 -3.49
C PHE A 119 12.70 4.56 -4.45
N THR A 120 13.60 3.72 -3.90
CA THR A 120 14.20 2.64 -4.67
C THR A 120 13.30 1.41 -4.60
N LYS A 121 13.54 0.47 -5.52
CA LYS A 121 12.84 -0.81 -5.45
C LYS A 121 13.09 -1.48 -4.10
N GLU A 122 14.36 -1.51 -3.68
CA GLU A 122 14.73 -2.14 -2.41
C GLU A 122 14.05 -1.48 -1.23
N GLY A 123 13.98 -0.15 -1.21
CA GLY A 123 13.34 0.57 -0.13
C GLY A 123 11.84 0.30 -0.07
N LEU A 124 11.20 0.26 -1.23
CA LEU A 124 9.76 0.00 -1.29
C LEU A 124 9.46 -1.43 -0.82
N ILE A 125 10.20 -2.41 -1.32
CA ILE A 125 9.98 -3.81 -0.96
C ILE A 125 10.29 -4.06 0.52
N ALA A 126 11.34 -3.43 1.05
CA ALA A 126 11.66 -3.56 2.47
C ALA A 126 10.52 -3.04 3.33
N ALA A 127 9.88 -1.95 2.93
CA ALA A 127 8.74 -1.40 3.66
C ALA A 127 7.56 -2.37 3.65
N VAL A 128 7.31 -3.01 2.52
CA VAL A 128 6.24 -4.01 2.44
C VAL A 128 6.55 -5.20 3.34
N ASN A 129 7.77 -5.71 3.27
CA ASN A 129 8.15 -6.90 4.04
C ASN A 129 8.08 -6.67 5.53
N GLU A 130 8.28 -5.44 5.96
CA GLU A 130 8.21 -5.10 7.37
C GLU A 130 6.82 -5.35 7.96
N TYR A 131 5.77 -5.20 7.16
CA TYR A 131 4.40 -5.28 7.65
C TYR A 131 3.66 -6.54 7.21
N VAL A 132 3.95 -7.05 6.02
CA VAL A 132 3.27 -8.27 5.55
C VAL A 132 4.20 -9.47 5.55
N GLY A 133 5.45 -9.24 6.00
CA GLY A 133 6.45 -10.29 6.02
C GLY A 133 6.95 -10.60 4.63
N PRO A 134 7.88 -11.54 4.52
CA PRO A 134 8.33 -11.97 3.20
C PRO A 134 7.13 -12.43 2.42
N SER A 135 7.14 -12.13 1.11
CA SER A 135 6.06 -12.55 0.26
C SER A 135 5.90 -14.06 0.35
N SER A 136 4.68 -14.54 0.19
CA SER A 136 4.43 -15.97 0.20
C SER A 136 5.26 -16.71 -0.84
N ILE A 137 5.75 -15.99 -1.82
CA ILE A 137 6.63 -16.58 -2.83
C ILE A 137 7.98 -16.89 -2.24
N ALA A 138 8.43 -16.11 -1.29
CA ALA A 138 9.75 -16.29 -0.71
C ALA A 138 9.82 -17.49 0.21
N SER A 139 8.71 -17.95 0.68
CA SER A 139 8.70 -19.10 1.58
C SER A 139 8.44 -20.44 0.87
#